data_187a99a65dc72cd8d0357683fe586d85
#
_entry.id   187a99a65dc72cd8d0357683fe586d85
#
_cell.length_a   1.000
_cell.length_b   1.000
_cell.length_c   1.000
_cell.angle_alpha   90.00
_cell.angle_beta   90.00
_cell.angle_gamma   90.00
#
_symmetry.space_group_name_H-M   'P 1'
#
loop_
_entity.id
_entity.type
_entity.pdbx_description
1 polymer ?
#
loop_
_entity_poly.entity_id
_entity_poly.type
_entity_poly.pdbx_seq_one_letter_code
_entity_poly.pdbx_strand_id
1 'polypeptide(L)'
;MRRIGFYIGIMVLFTACTQQPNLEVVLHECTAIPSPRASSTCFAYDGKAYVFAGRNSLGKLLNDLWCYSPETDTWESLGETPLKARTNATACVNKDKVYIGLGFNGTYNDKKSYQRDWWEYAPVTNQWKRLADYPNGNTDDATAFAEDEELYVGYGFSDRYARDFFRYSIAENRWDSIDVHVSSFGYPSRSFGGTGCTCQGRHFMGTGYYGNSLDWWAELVDGTHWEKRANVPGRTRTTAASAATEKYVYVCGGFHYGGVNTTGEVLQDIRRYNPQTDSWEYVAIMPNGLLNHICFALGKRVYIGLGETEDWKVNDKLYYFEE
;
A
#
# COMPACT_ATOMS: atom_id res chain seq x y z
N MET A 1 -62.96 -44.95 -4.98
CA MET A 1 -62.21 -43.97 -5.81
C MET A 1 -61.64 -42.91 -4.90
N ARG A 2 -60.31 -42.98 -4.59
CA ARG A 2 -59.62 -41.97 -3.79
C ARG A 2 -58.93 -40.99 -4.75
N ARG A 3 -59.26 -39.73 -4.66
CA ARG A 3 -58.58 -38.65 -5.38
C ARG A 3 -57.29 -38.28 -4.64
N ILE A 4 -56.17 -38.41 -5.30
CA ILE A 4 -54.85 -37.97 -4.85
C ILE A 4 -54.69 -36.52 -5.35
N GLY A 5 -54.66 -35.55 -4.47
CA GLY A 5 -54.33 -34.18 -4.78
C GLY A 5 -52.82 -33.98 -4.83
N PHE A 6 -52.28 -33.54 -5.95
CA PHE A 6 -50.90 -33.11 -6.09
C PHE A 6 -50.83 -31.62 -5.65
N TYR A 7 -50.07 -31.36 -4.59
CA TYR A 7 -49.65 -30.00 -4.27
C TYR A 7 -48.33 -29.70 -4.98
N ILE A 8 -48.38 -28.75 -5.92
CA ILE A 8 -47.20 -28.18 -6.56
C ILE A 8 -46.76 -27.02 -5.65
N GLY A 9 -45.66 -27.25 -4.89
CA GLY A 9 -45.00 -26.22 -4.15
C GLY A 9 -44.19 -25.34 -5.10
N ILE A 10 -44.59 -24.09 -5.28
CA ILE A 10 -43.81 -23.07 -6.01
C ILE A 10 -42.71 -22.60 -5.05
N MET A 11 -41.47 -23.02 -5.33
CA MET A 11 -40.28 -22.53 -4.64
C MET A 11 -39.92 -21.17 -5.25
N VAL A 12 -40.28 -20.09 -4.57
CA VAL A 12 -39.84 -18.73 -4.95
C VAL A 12 -38.41 -18.57 -4.50
N LEU A 13 -37.46 -18.68 -5.43
CA LEU A 13 -36.08 -18.29 -5.23
C LEU A 13 -36.02 -16.76 -5.17
N PHE A 14 -35.91 -16.22 -3.97
CA PHE A 14 -35.50 -14.83 -3.79
C PHE A 14 -33.99 -14.73 -4.14
N THR A 15 -33.68 -14.35 -5.35
CA THR A 15 -32.37 -13.79 -5.66
C THR A 15 -32.29 -12.43 -4.98
N ALA A 16 -31.69 -12.42 -3.81
CA ALA A 16 -31.29 -11.17 -3.18
C ALA A 16 -30.21 -10.55 -4.08
N CYS A 17 -30.64 -9.67 -5.00
CA CYS A 17 -29.75 -8.73 -5.65
C CYS A 17 -29.33 -7.75 -4.56
N THR A 18 -28.19 -7.99 -3.91
CA THR A 18 -27.58 -7.01 -3.03
C THR A 18 -27.08 -5.87 -3.92
N GLN A 19 -27.95 -4.89 -4.20
CA GLN A 19 -27.52 -3.59 -4.68
C GLN A 19 -26.55 -3.04 -3.63
N GLN A 20 -25.25 -3.06 -3.95
CA GLN A 20 -24.30 -2.27 -3.19
C GLN A 20 -24.72 -0.79 -3.32
N PRO A 21 -24.70 -0.02 -2.21
CA PRO A 21 -25.02 1.39 -2.31
C PRO A 21 -24.03 2.02 -3.30
N ASN A 22 -24.57 2.59 -4.38
CA ASN A 22 -23.79 3.44 -5.28
C ASN A 22 -23.41 4.70 -4.48
N LEU A 23 -22.23 4.70 -3.89
CA LEU A 23 -21.58 5.94 -3.54
C LEU A 23 -21.25 6.60 -4.88
N GLU A 24 -21.93 7.67 -5.24
CA GLU A 24 -21.55 8.50 -6.39
C GLU A 24 -20.27 9.27 -6.02
N VAL A 25 -19.15 8.56 -6.05
CA VAL A 25 -17.83 9.15 -5.82
C VAL A 25 -17.31 9.65 -7.16
N VAL A 26 -17.10 10.95 -7.26
CA VAL A 26 -16.53 11.60 -8.43
C VAL A 26 -15.02 11.69 -8.25
N LEU A 27 -14.27 11.16 -9.21
CA LEU A 27 -12.82 11.31 -9.28
C LEU A 27 -12.48 12.61 -10.00
N HIS A 28 -11.72 13.47 -9.33
CA HIS A 28 -11.21 14.74 -9.84
C HIS A 28 -9.75 14.58 -10.25
N GLU A 29 -9.42 14.99 -11.48
CA GLU A 29 -8.04 14.99 -11.96
C GLU A 29 -7.28 16.19 -11.37
N CYS A 30 -6.07 15.95 -10.88
CA CYS A 30 -5.13 16.95 -10.38
C CYS A 30 -4.06 17.27 -11.44
N THR A 31 -3.29 18.31 -11.17
CA THR A 31 -2.09 18.60 -11.97
C THR A 31 -1.16 17.38 -11.99
N ALA A 32 -0.77 16.95 -13.20
CA ALA A 32 0.14 15.83 -13.39
C ALA A 32 1.53 16.11 -12.81
N ILE A 33 2.21 15.07 -12.29
CA ILE A 33 3.59 15.24 -11.82
C ILE A 33 4.53 15.51 -13.01
N PRO A 34 5.43 16.50 -12.93
CA PRO A 34 6.35 16.81 -14.03
C PRO A 34 7.34 15.69 -14.37
N SER A 35 7.53 14.73 -13.48
CA SER A 35 8.41 13.56 -13.66
C SER A 35 7.61 12.26 -13.45
N PRO A 36 6.97 11.72 -14.50
CA PRO A 36 6.17 10.49 -14.42
C PRO A 36 6.98 9.32 -13.88
N ARG A 37 6.38 8.51 -12.98
CA ARG A 37 7.10 7.46 -12.28
C ARG A 37 6.20 6.34 -11.77
N ALA A 38 6.79 5.16 -11.62
CA ALA A 38 6.17 3.99 -11.02
C ALA A 38 7.04 3.43 -9.87
N SER A 39 6.47 2.61 -9.02
CA SER A 39 7.18 2.02 -7.86
C SER A 39 7.82 3.07 -6.95
N SER A 40 7.18 4.23 -6.84
CA SER A 40 7.57 5.31 -5.94
C SER A 40 7.01 5.07 -4.56
N THR A 41 7.63 5.67 -3.57
CA THR A 41 7.13 5.72 -2.20
C THR A 41 6.48 7.07 -1.96
N CYS A 42 5.33 7.10 -1.30
CA CYS A 42 4.66 8.34 -0.92
C CYS A 42 4.39 8.40 0.58
N PHE A 43 4.28 9.61 1.09
CA PHE A 43 3.84 9.89 2.45
C PHE A 43 3.13 11.26 2.50
N ALA A 44 2.25 11.43 3.49
CA ALA A 44 1.55 12.68 3.74
C ALA A 44 2.09 13.33 5.02
N TYR A 45 2.37 14.61 4.97
CA TYR A 45 2.84 15.38 6.13
C TYR A 45 2.37 16.83 6.01
N ASP A 46 1.81 17.35 7.09
CA ASP A 46 1.37 18.77 7.23
C ASP A 46 0.55 19.26 6.02
N GLY A 47 -0.52 18.51 5.68
CA GLY A 47 -1.43 18.86 4.59
C GLY A 47 -0.86 18.75 3.17
N LYS A 48 0.35 18.25 3.01
CA LYS A 48 1.03 18.03 1.74
C LYS A 48 1.36 16.55 1.53
N ALA A 49 1.55 16.16 0.28
CA ALA A 49 2.03 14.83 -0.07
C ALA A 49 3.44 14.88 -0.68
N TYR A 50 4.22 13.88 -0.39
CA TYR A 50 5.59 13.74 -0.87
C TYR A 50 5.73 12.45 -1.65
N VAL A 51 6.46 12.51 -2.76
CA VAL A 51 6.74 11.35 -3.62
C VAL A 51 8.24 11.21 -3.79
N PHE A 52 8.77 10.10 -3.33
CA PHE A 52 10.19 9.76 -3.34
C PHE A 52 10.50 8.67 -4.35
N ALA A 53 11.57 8.86 -5.12
CA ALA A 53 12.22 7.84 -5.93
C ALA A 53 11.29 7.18 -6.98
N GLY A 54 11.44 5.89 -7.24
CA GLY A 54 10.73 5.17 -8.30
C GLY A 54 11.55 5.01 -9.56
N ARG A 55 10.90 4.64 -10.67
CA ARG A 55 11.49 4.55 -12.00
C ARG A 55 10.66 5.31 -13.03
N ASN A 56 11.33 5.97 -13.97
CA ASN A 56 10.64 6.68 -15.05
C ASN A 56 10.28 5.74 -16.21
N SER A 57 9.66 6.30 -17.26
CA SER A 57 9.24 5.55 -18.47
C SER A 57 10.38 4.90 -19.26
N LEU A 58 11.62 5.33 -19.05
CA LEU A 58 12.82 4.73 -19.65
C LEU A 58 13.46 3.67 -18.75
N GLY A 59 12.84 3.34 -17.61
CA GLY A 59 13.39 2.41 -16.63
C GLY A 59 14.51 2.98 -15.77
N LYS A 60 14.85 4.28 -15.90
CA LYS A 60 15.85 4.92 -15.06
C LYS A 60 15.33 5.04 -13.64
N LEU A 61 16.11 4.56 -12.68
CA LEU A 61 15.83 4.74 -11.26
C LEU A 61 16.06 6.19 -10.83
N LEU A 62 15.24 6.66 -9.94
CA LEU A 62 15.19 8.03 -9.42
C LEU A 62 15.55 8.05 -7.93
N ASN A 63 16.08 9.20 -7.46
CA ASN A 63 16.38 9.47 -6.06
C ASN A 63 15.91 10.86 -5.61
N ASP A 64 15.09 11.51 -6.43
CA ASP A 64 14.53 12.82 -6.17
C ASP A 64 13.30 12.74 -5.26
N LEU A 65 12.99 13.85 -4.62
CA LEU A 65 11.81 14.06 -3.79
C LEU A 65 10.96 15.18 -4.39
N TRP A 66 9.67 14.92 -4.50
CA TRP A 66 8.65 15.89 -4.95
C TRP A 66 7.64 16.13 -3.86
N CYS A 67 7.16 17.37 -3.77
CA CYS A 67 6.12 17.80 -2.85
C CYS A 67 4.89 18.27 -3.64
N TYR A 68 3.72 17.76 -3.31
CA TYR A 68 2.42 18.16 -3.86
C TYR A 68 1.65 18.99 -2.84
N SER A 69 1.21 20.17 -3.25
CA SER A 69 0.37 21.06 -2.46
C SER A 69 -1.06 21.06 -3.01
N PRO A 70 -2.03 20.47 -2.29
CA PRO A 70 -3.41 20.33 -2.77
C PRO A 70 -4.17 21.65 -2.84
N GLU A 71 -3.78 22.65 -2.05
CA GLU A 71 -4.42 23.97 -2.04
C GLU A 71 -4.20 24.75 -3.34
N THR A 72 -3.03 24.57 -3.94
CA THR A 72 -2.65 25.24 -5.20
C THR A 72 -2.64 24.30 -6.38
N ASP A 73 -2.86 22.99 -6.16
CA ASP A 73 -2.75 21.93 -7.17
C ASP A 73 -1.41 21.98 -7.92
N THR A 74 -0.29 22.07 -7.18
CA THR A 74 1.04 22.24 -7.76
C THR A 74 2.05 21.24 -7.18
N TRP A 75 3.04 20.89 -8.01
CA TRP A 75 4.20 20.10 -7.63
C TRP A 75 5.45 20.94 -7.52
N GLU A 76 6.24 20.71 -6.48
CA GLU A 76 7.55 21.32 -6.25
C GLU A 76 8.61 20.22 -6.16
N SER A 77 9.72 20.38 -6.89
CA SER A 77 10.88 19.49 -6.76
C SER A 77 11.72 19.93 -5.56
N LEU A 78 11.95 19.03 -4.62
CA LEU A 78 12.86 19.24 -3.49
C LEU A 78 14.29 18.77 -3.78
N GLY A 79 14.55 18.34 -5.02
CA GLY A 79 15.85 17.93 -5.50
C GLY A 79 16.19 16.47 -5.19
N GLU A 80 17.45 16.10 -5.42
CA GLU A 80 17.98 14.77 -5.12
C GLU A 80 18.16 14.58 -3.59
N THR A 81 17.91 13.38 -3.15
CA THR A 81 18.11 12.97 -1.76
C THR A 81 19.46 12.29 -1.58
N PRO A 82 19.96 12.10 -0.34
CA PRO A 82 21.20 11.36 -0.09
C PRO A 82 21.05 9.84 -0.31
N LEU A 83 19.84 9.34 -0.51
CA LEU A 83 19.59 7.93 -0.76
C LEU A 83 19.96 7.58 -2.22
N LYS A 84 20.42 6.36 -2.45
CA LYS A 84 20.62 5.86 -3.81
C LYS A 84 19.29 5.79 -4.56
N ALA A 85 19.31 6.01 -5.87
CA ALA A 85 18.15 5.82 -6.74
C ALA A 85 17.59 4.40 -6.61
N ARG A 86 16.26 4.28 -6.43
CA ARG A 86 15.60 3.01 -6.10
C ARG A 86 14.12 2.99 -6.41
N THR A 87 13.55 1.80 -6.43
CA THR A 87 12.10 1.55 -6.41
C THR A 87 11.70 0.93 -5.08
N ASN A 88 10.39 0.93 -4.79
CA ASN A 88 9.77 0.17 -3.69
C ASN A 88 10.43 0.44 -2.32
N ALA A 89 10.84 1.68 -2.08
CA ALA A 89 11.28 2.09 -0.76
C ALA A 89 10.09 2.06 0.22
N THR A 90 10.39 1.99 1.49
CA THR A 90 9.40 1.98 2.56
C THR A 90 9.48 3.29 3.34
N ALA A 91 8.34 3.87 3.67
CA ALA A 91 8.27 5.08 4.48
C ALA A 91 7.14 5.02 5.51
N CYS A 92 7.36 5.65 6.66
CA CYS A 92 6.32 5.96 7.63
C CYS A 92 6.57 7.33 8.26
N VAL A 93 5.48 7.98 8.65
CA VAL A 93 5.51 9.29 9.31
C VAL A 93 5.31 9.07 10.80
N ASN A 94 6.17 9.69 11.61
CA ASN A 94 6.01 9.74 13.05
C ASN A 94 6.21 11.18 13.55
N LYS A 95 5.15 11.77 14.07
CA LYS A 95 5.14 13.18 14.53
C LYS A 95 5.60 14.13 13.42
N ASP A 96 6.73 14.82 13.61
CA ASP A 96 7.31 15.80 12.69
C ASP A 96 8.40 15.24 11.78
N LYS A 97 8.60 13.91 11.77
CA LYS A 97 9.63 13.21 11.01
C LYS A 97 9.05 12.15 10.09
N VAL A 98 9.78 11.89 9.03
CA VAL A 98 9.54 10.78 8.12
C VAL A 98 10.72 9.83 8.18
N TYR A 99 10.43 8.56 8.34
CA TYR A 99 11.42 7.49 8.32
C TYR A 99 11.31 6.74 7.01
N ILE A 100 12.43 6.64 6.28
CA ILE A 100 12.41 6.14 4.91
C ILE A 100 13.68 5.36 4.59
N GLY A 101 13.54 4.28 3.82
CA GLY A 101 14.68 3.46 3.42
C GLY A 101 14.28 2.22 2.66
N LEU A 102 15.16 1.22 2.65
CA LEU A 102 14.94 -0.06 1.96
C LEU A 102 14.74 0.13 0.45
N GLY A 103 14.18 -0.86 -0.23
CA GLY A 103 13.90 -0.79 -1.65
C GLY A 103 14.96 -1.44 -2.53
N PHE A 104 14.79 -1.31 -3.86
CA PHE A 104 15.56 -2.03 -4.86
C PHE A 104 16.23 -1.07 -5.86
N ASN A 105 17.51 -1.31 -6.20
CA ASN A 105 18.25 -0.43 -7.10
C ASN A 105 19.10 -1.14 -8.16
N GLY A 106 18.81 -2.36 -8.52
CA GLY A 106 19.68 -3.07 -9.43
C GLY A 106 19.06 -4.25 -10.17
N THR A 107 19.71 -5.38 -10.10
CA THR A 107 19.33 -6.60 -10.82
C THR A 107 18.74 -7.62 -9.85
N TYR A 108 17.62 -8.21 -10.21
CA TYR A 108 17.04 -9.34 -9.49
C TYR A 108 18.08 -10.47 -9.35
N ASN A 109 18.09 -11.16 -8.23
CA ASN A 109 19.07 -12.17 -7.80
C ASN A 109 20.45 -11.63 -7.38
N ASP A 110 20.69 -10.32 -7.39
CA ASP A 110 21.83 -9.72 -6.71
C ASP A 110 21.40 -9.09 -5.39
N LYS A 111 21.82 -9.70 -4.29
CA LYS A 111 21.50 -9.23 -2.92
C LYS A 111 21.89 -7.76 -2.68
N LYS A 112 22.92 -7.27 -3.34
CA LYS A 112 23.39 -5.89 -3.22
C LYS A 112 22.42 -4.88 -3.83
N SER A 113 21.52 -5.34 -4.69
CA SER A 113 20.48 -4.50 -5.30
C SER A 113 19.35 -4.14 -4.35
N TYR A 114 19.15 -4.91 -3.30
CA TYR A 114 18.19 -4.59 -2.26
C TYR A 114 18.86 -3.73 -1.20
N GLN A 115 18.23 -2.64 -0.82
CA GLN A 115 18.81 -1.67 0.09
C GLN A 115 18.42 -1.98 1.54
N ARG A 116 19.26 -1.56 2.49
CA ARG A 116 19.02 -1.73 3.93
C ARG A 116 19.20 -0.43 4.72
N ASP A 117 19.60 0.64 4.04
CA ASP A 117 19.79 1.93 4.66
C ASP A 117 18.45 2.49 5.16
N TRP A 118 18.50 3.15 6.30
CA TRP A 118 17.36 3.76 6.97
C TRP A 118 17.69 5.20 7.30
N TRP A 119 16.75 6.11 7.06
CA TRP A 119 16.95 7.54 7.16
C TRP A 119 15.79 8.22 7.84
N GLU A 120 16.09 9.27 8.61
CA GLU A 120 15.15 10.26 9.11
C GLU A 120 15.18 11.48 8.18
N TYR A 121 14.02 11.91 7.76
CA TYR A 121 13.79 13.12 6.99
C TYR A 121 12.95 14.10 7.78
N ALA A 122 13.37 15.37 7.87
CA ALA A 122 12.64 16.45 8.49
C ALA A 122 12.04 17.37 7.41
N PRO A 123 10.75 17.25 7.05
CA PRO A 123 10.17 17.99 5.92
C PRO A 123 10.25 19.49 6.07
N VAL A 124 10.11 20.02 7.29
CA VAL A 124 10.14 21.46 7.57
C VAL A 124 11.49 22.11 7.22
N THR A 125 12.58 21.40 7.44
CA THR A 125 13.95 21.91 7.22
C THR A 125 14.65 21.29 6.01
N ASN A 126 14.00 20.34 5.35
CA ASN A 126 14.57 19.54 4.24
C ASN A 126 15.91 18.87 4.65
N GLN A 127 16.01 18.40 5.89
CA GLN A 127 17.23 17.80 6.42
C GLN A 127 17.10 16.27 6.48
N TRP A 128 18.22 15.58 6.18
CA TRP A 128 18.32 14.14 6.18
C TRP A 128 19.36 13.68 7.20
N LYS A 129 19.03 12.64 7.95
CA LYS A 129 19.93 12.00 8.91
C LYS A 129 19.93 10.51 8.67
N ARG A 130 21.13 9.93 8.47
CA ARG A 130 21.26 8.47 8.38
C ARG A 130 21.11 7.85 9.76
N LEU A 131 20.38 6.75 9.81
CA LEU A 131 20.11 5.97 11.00
C LEU A 131 20.78 4.58 10.91
N ALA A 132 20.58 3.73 11.92
CA ALA A 132 21.06 2.35 11.91
C ALA A 132 20.40 1.57 10.76
N ASP A 133 21.20 0.83 10.02
CA ASP A 133 20.73 0.01 8.90
C ASP A 133 19.78 -1.09 9.36
N TYR A 134 18.76 -1.37 8.55
CA TYR A 134 17.81 -2.46 8.78
C TYR A 134 18.54 -3.83 8.91
N PRO A 135 18.24 -4.64 9.93
CA PRO A 135 19.10 -5.77 10.29
C PRO A 135 18.95 -6.99 9.40
N ASN A 136 17.78 -7.23 8.85
CA ASN A 136 17.47 -8.46 8.13
C ASN A 136 17.79 -8.40 6.65
N GLY A 137 19.05 -8.16 6.33
CA GLY A 137 19.47 -8.15 4.94
C GLY A 137 18.79 -7.01 4.16
N ASN A 138 18.87 -7.10 2.88
CA ASN A 138 18.38 -6.10 1.97
C ASN A 138 16.94 -6.48 1.57
N THR A 139 16.00 -5.54 1.58
CA THR A 139 14.59 -5.81 1.23
C THR A 139 13.92 -4.66 0.49
N ASP A 140 12.96 -4.99 -0.36
CA ASP A 140 12.04 -4.06 -1.01
C ASP A 140 10.57 -4.44 -0.71
N ASP A 141 9.63 -3.57 -1.06
CA ASP A 141 8.20 -3.77 -0.81
C ASP A 141 7.85 -4.10 0.66
N ALA A 142 8.65 -3.63 1.61
CA ALA A 142 8.35 -3.78 3.03
C ALA A 142 7.23 -2.82 3.45
N THR A 143 6.54 -3.17 4.52
CA THR A 143 5.53 -2.32 5.16
C THR A 143 6.10 -1.72 6.44
N ALA A 144 5.75 -0.46 6.73
CA ALA A 144 6.17 0.24 7.94
C ALA A 144 5.00 0.93 8.63
N PHE A 145 5.02 0.92 9.95
CA PHE A 145 4.08 1.62 10.83
C PHE A 145 4.84 2.39 11.89
N ALA A 146 4.24 3.44 12.41
CA ALA A 146 4.79 4.23 13.49
C ALA A 146 3.81 4.27 14.66
N GLU A 147 4.32 4.03 15.87
CA GLU A 147 3.57 4.09 17.11
C GLU A 147 4.47 4.68 18.21
N ASP A 148 4.05 5.80 18.80
CA ASP A 148 4.79 6.53 19.83
C ASP A 148 6.26 6.84 19.45
N GLU A 149 7.23 6.20 20.11
CA GLU A 149 8.67 6.34 19.86
C GLU A 149 9.26 5.12 19.12
N GLU A 150 8.41 4.33 18.50
CA GLU A 150 8.81 3.08 17.84
C GLU A 150 8.30 3.01 16.39
N LEU A 151 9.06 2.35 15.55
CA LEU A 151 8.63 2.02 14.19
C LEU A 151 8.64 0.51 14.03
N TYR A 152 7.64 0.00 13.36
CA TYR A 152 7.49 -1.42 13.04
C TYR A 152 7.69 -1.59 11.54
N VAL A 153 8.68 -2.37 11.13
CA VAL A 153 9.04 -2.55 9.72
C VAL A 153 9.26 -4.03 9.42
N GLY A 154 8.66 -4.52 8.36
CA GLY A 154 8.85 -5.92 8.00
C GLY A 154 8.16 -6.34 6.74
N TYR A 155 8.18 -7.64 6.49
CA TYR A 155 7.82 -8.27 5.22
C TYR A 155 8.68 -7.77 4.06
N GLY A 156 8.18 -7.93 2.83
CA GLY A 156 8.90 -7.56 1.62
C GLY A 156 9.65 -8.73 1.00
N PHE A 157 10.52 -8.41 0.09
CA PHE A 157 11.26 -9.38 -0.71
C PHE A 157 12.75 -9.03 -0.80
N SER A 158 13.58 -10.05 -0.82
CA SER A 158 15.01 -9.95 -1.16
C SER A 158 15.37 -11.09 -2.11
N ASP A 159 16.25 -11.99 -1.72
CA ASP A 159 16.46 -13.28 -2.41
C ASP A 159 15.40 -14.34 -2.03
N ARG A 160 14.56 -13.99 -1.08
CA ARG A 160 13.44 -14.79 -0.56
C ARG A 160 12.39 -13.87 0.04
N TYR A 161 11.18 -14.40 0.19
CA TYR A 161 10.13 -13.70 0.92
C TYR A 161 10.54 -13.48 2.37
N ALA A 162 10.55 -12.23 2.83
CA ALA A 162 10.83 -11.90 4.20
C ALA A 162 9.65 -12.28 5.10
N ARG A 163 9.97 -12.77 6.30
CA ARG A 163 8.99 -13.08 7.36
C ARG A 163 9.13 -12.14 8.54
N ASP A 164 10.31 -11.56 8.63
CA ASP A 164 10.75 -10.93 9.85
C ASP A 164 10.11 -9.56 9.93
N PHE A 165 9.76 -9.20 11.14
CA PHE A 165 9.31 -7.89 11.52
C PHE A 165 10.24 -7.34 12.59
N PHE A 166 10.65 -6.10 12.47
CA PHE A 166 11.57 -5.47 13.38
C PHE A 166 10.93 -4.22 13.97
N ARG A 167 11.26 -3.97 15.22
CA ARG A 167 10.95 -2.75 15.93
C ARG A 167 12.18 -1.87 15.95
N TYR A 168 12.04 -0.62 15.53
CA TYR A 168 13.07 0.39 15.60
C TYR A 168 12.78 1.37 16.73
N SER A 169 13.68 1.44 17.73
CA SER A 169 13.62 2.47 18.77
C SER A 169 14.23 3.76 18.23
N ILE A 170 13.43 4.80 18.13
CA ILE A 170 13.86 6.12 17.65
C ILE A 170 14.91 6.72 18.61
N ALA A 171 14.66 6.61 19.91
CA ALA A 171 15.54 7.16 20.94
C ALA A 171 16.91 6.49 20.97
N GLU A 172 16.95 5.17 20.78
CA GLU A 172 18.19 4.38 20.86
C GLU A 172 18.88 4.21 19.50
N ASN A 173 18.24 4.60 18.40
CA ASN A 173 18.70 4.34 17.02
C ASN A 173 19.08 2.86 16.83
N ARG A 174 18.21 1.96 17.28
CA ARG A 174 18.48 0.52 17.33
C ARG A 174 17.27 -0.29 16.87
N TRP A 175 17.57 -1.40 16.20
CA TRP A 175 16.59 -2.39 15.78
C TRP A 175 16.56 -3.58 16.74
N ASP A 176 15.36 -4.02 17.08
CA ASP A 176 15.10 -5.25 17.82
C ASP A 176 14.22 -6.17 16.97
N SER A 177 14.55 -7.44 16.93
CA SER A 177 13.71 -8.47 16.31
C SER A 177 12.46 -8.67 17.14
N ILE A 178 11.29 -8.66 16.49
CA ILE A 178 10.03 -9.06 17.10
C ILE A 178 9.59 -10.40 16.52
N ASP A 179 9.27 -11.33 17.41
CA ASP A 179 8.63 -12.58 17.01
C ASP A 179 7.13 -12.30 16.85
N VAL A 180 6.75 -11.88 15.64
CA VAL A 180 5.35 -11.60 15.35
C VAL A 180 4.65 -12.93 15.10
N HIS A 181 3.91 -13.39 16.08
CA HIS A 181 3.10 -14.59 15.96
C HIS A 181 1.95 -14.36 15.00
N VAL A 182 1.96 -15.10 13.90
CA VAL A 182 0.77 -15.26 13.07
C VAL A 182 -0.16 -16.21 13.81
N SER A 183 -1.34 -15.70 14.20
CA SER A 183 -2.37 -16.56 14.78
C SER A 183 -2.67 -17.75 13.87
N SER A 184 -3.33 -18.76 14.40
CA SER A 184 -3.51 -20.12 13.86
C SER A 184 -4.04 -20.29 12.43
N PHE A 185 -4.21 -19.23 11.64
CA PHE A 185 -4.72 -19.33 10.25
C PHE A 185 -3.67 -19.43 9.16
N GLY A 186 -2.37 -19.47 9.49
CA GLY A 186 -1.32 -19.64 8.49
C GLY A 186 -1.13 -18.47 7.50
N TYR A 187 -1.68 -17.28 7.76
CA TYR A 187 -1.53 -16.08 6.94
C TYR A 187 -0.58 -15.07 7.54
N PRO A 188 0.03 -14.30 6.66
CA PRO A 188 1.02 -14.85 5.74
C PRO A 188 2.36 -14.79 6.41
N SER A 189 2.94 -15.90 6.51
CA SER A 189 4.33 -15.96 6.96
C SER A 189 5.30 -15.39 5.92
N ARG A 190 4.83 -15.00 4.72
CA ARG A 190 5.69 -14.55 3.60
C ARG A 190 4.85 -13.86 2.54
N SER A 191 5.15 -12.61 2.24
CA SER A 191 4.50 -11.89 1.15
C SER A 191 5.36 -10.69 0.73
N PHE A 192 5.28 -10.27 -0.53
CA PHE A 192 5.80 -9.00 -0.99
C PHE A 192 4.75 -8.29 -1.85
N GLY A 193 4.93 -6.98 -2.09
CA GLY A 193 3.98 -6.19 -2.85
C GLY A 193 2.60 -6.12 -2.17
N GLY A 194 2.57 -6.32 -0.86
CA GLY A 194 1.43 -6.02 -0.02
C GLY A 194 1.33 -4.53 0.26
N THR A 195 0.21 -4.11 0.81
CA THR A 195 0.01 -2.72 1.20
C THR A 195 -0.49 -2.63 2.64
N GLY A 196 -0.20 -1.51 3.30
CA GLY A 196 -0.63 -1.31 4.67
C GLY A 196 -0.63 0.16 5.07
N CYS A 197 -1.41 0.48 6.07
CA CYS A 197 -1.50 1.82 6.63
C CYS A 197 -2.03 1.80 8.06
N THR A 198 -1.93 2.94 8.72
CA THR A 198 -2.47 3.16 10.06
C THR A 198 -3.78 3.95 9.96
N CYS A 199 -4.82 3.46 10.62
CA CYS A 199 -6.11 4.11 10.74
C CYS A 199 -6.58 4.07 12.20
N GLN A 200 -6.90 5.21 12.78
CA GLN A 200 -7.35 5.32 14.20
C GLN A 200 -6.35 4.71 15.20
N GLY A 201 -5.04 4.85 14.97
CA GLY A 201 -4.00 4.24 15.81
C GLY A 201 -3.87 2.72 15.65
N ARG A 202 -4.58 2.11 14.73
CA ARG A 202 -4.53 0.68 14.42
C ARG A 202 -3.78 0.45 13.12
N HIS A 203 -2.93 -0.55 13.08
CA HIS A 203 -2.06 -0.85 11.94
C HIS A 203 -2.60 -2.02 11.14
N PHE A 204 -2.86 -1.79 9.87
CA PHE A 204 -3.42 -2.78 8.96
C PHE A 204 -2.48 -3.06 7.81
N MET A 205 -2.40 -4.31 7.38
CA MET A 205 -1.75 -4.67 6.14
C MET A 205 -2.41 -5.89 5.50
N GLY A 206 -2.16 -6.05 4.22
CA GLY A 206 -2.66 -7.22 3.50
C GLY A 206 -2.33 -7.23 2.04
N THR A 207 -3.04 -8.09 1.30
CA THR A 207 -2.79 -8.34 -0.13
C THR A 207 -1.37 -8.89 -0.38
N GLY A 208 -0.81 -8.64 -1.56
CA GLY A 208 0.55 -9.07 -1.89
C GLY A 208 0.61 -10.36 -2.70
N TYR A 209 1.80 -10.95 -2.76
CA TYR A 209 2.09 -12.10 -3.60
C TYR A 209 2.89 -13.17 -2.85
N TYR A 210 2.43 -14.42 -2.95
CA TYR A 210 3.16 -15.62 -2.56
C TYR A 210 2.76 -16.79 -3.47
N GLY A 211 3.41 -16.88 -4.63
CA GLY A 211 3.01 -17.84 -5.69
C GLY A 211 1.76 -17.43 -6.46
N ASN A 212 0.80 -16.79 -5.83
CA ASN A 212 -0.38 -16.13 -6.40
C ASN A 212 -0.60 -14.79 -5.70
N SER A 213 -1.42 -13.91 -6.29
CA SER A 213 -1.91 -12.72 -5.62
C SER A 213 -2.82 -13.12 -4.45
N LEU A 214 -2.85 -12.29 -3.41
CA LEU A 214 -3.52 -12.54 -2.14
C LEU A 214 -4.63 -11.52 -1.88
N ASP A 215 -5.58 -11.88 -1.02
CA ASP A 215 -6.70 -11.03 -0.59
C ASP A 215 -6.79 -10.85 0.93
N TRP A 216 -5.84 -11.43 1.67
CA TRP A 216 -5.85 -11.36 3.12
C TRP A 216 -5.73 -9.92 3.63
N TRP A 217 -6.28 -9.70 4.81
CA TRP A 217 -6.19 -8.44 5.55
C TRP A 217 -6.05 -8.75 7.03
N ALA A 218 -5.15 -8.07 7.71
CA ALA A 218 -4.88 -8.30 9.11
C ALA A 218 -4.50 -7.00 9.82
N GLU A 219 -4.63 -6.99 11.12
CA GLU A 219 -4.25 -5.92 12.03
C GLU A 219 -3.10 -6.38 12.92
N LEU A 220 -2.09 -5.54 13.08
CA LEU A 220 -1.04 -5.74 14.07
C LEU A 220 -1.56 -5.29 15.43
N VAL A 221 -1.65 -6.22 16.38
CA VAL A 221 -2.15 -5.96 17.72
C VAL A 221 -0.97 -5.99 18.71
N ASP A 222 -0.90 -4.98 19.57
CA ASP A 222 0.14 -4.84 20.60
C ASP A 222 1.58 -4.90 20.04
N GLY A 223 1.77 -4.58 18.76
CA GLY A 223 3.05 -4.67 18.11
C GLY A 223 3.67 -6.07 18.02
N THR A 224 2.92 -7.13 18.43
CA THR A 224 3.46 -8.48 18.61
C THR A 224 2.76 -9.58 17.84
N HIS A 225 1.50 -9.41 17.44
CA HIS A 225 0.80 -10.44 16.69
C HIS A 225 -0.19 -9.87 15.67
N TRP A 226 -0.42 -10.66 14.63
CA TRP A 226 -1.37 -10.33 13.58
C TRP A 226 -2.71 -11.00 13.85
N GLU A 227 -3.77 -10.21 13.89
CA GLU A 227 -5.14 -10.70 13.90
C GLU A 227 -5.77 -10.59 12.52
N LYS A 228 -6.38 -11.69 12.08
CA LYS A 228 -7.12 -11.71 10.83
C LYS A 228 -8.30 -10.75 10.89
N ARG A 229 -8.50 -10.01 9.80
CA ARG A 229 -9.68 -9.19 9.52
C ARG A 229 -10.38 -9.71 8.26
N ALA A 230 -11.51 -9.14 7.91
CA ALA A 230 -12.25 -9.47 6.70
C ALA A 230 -11.34 -9.30 5.47
N ASN A 231 -11.22 -10.31 4.63
CA ASN A 231 -10.41 -10.27 3.41
C ASN A 231 -10.87 -9.17 2.48
N VAL A 232 -9.93 -8.59 1.71
CA VAL A 232 -10.23 -7.61 0.66
C VAL A 232 -11.10 -8.28 -0.41
N PRO A 233 -12.33 -7.80 -0.65
CA PRO A 233 -13.25 -8.47 -1.58
C PRO A 233 -12.86 -8.25 -3.03
N GLY A 234 -13.35 -9.14 -3.91
CA GLY A 234 -13.11 -9.09 -5.34
C GLY A 234 -11.91 -9.92 -5.77
N ARG A 235 -11.09 -9.41 -6.68
CA ARG A 235 -9.88 -10.08 -7.14
C ARG A 235 -8.78 -10.00 -6.09
N THR A 236 -8.05 -11.10 -5.89
CA THR A 236 -6.77 -11.09 -5.17
C THR A 236 -5.81 -10.13 -5.85
N ARG A 237 -4.92 -9.49 -5.11
CA ARG A 237 -4.05 -8.42 -5.64
C ARG A 237 -2.67 -8.35 -5.01
N THR A 238 -1.72 -7.92 -5.78
CA THR A 238 -0.38 -7.49 -5.34
C THR A 238 -0.12 -6.08 -5.87
N THR A 239 0.87 -5.38 -5.35
CA THR A 239 1.25 -4.03 -5.79
C THR A 239 0.10 -3.01 -5.81
N ALA A 240 -0.89 -3.25 -4.97
CA ALA A 240 -1.95 -2.29 -4.66
C ALA A 240 -1.39 -1.17 -3.77
N ALA A 241 -2.04 -0.02 -3.78
CA ALA A 241 -1.72 1.05 -2.85
C ALA A 241 -2.84 1.23 -1.82
N SER A 242 -2.48 1.71 -0.62
CA SER A 242 -3.44 2.00 0.44
C SER A 242 -3.22 3.37 1.05
N ALA A 243 -4.30 3.94 1.56
CA ALA A 243 -4.29 5.15 2.36
C ALA A 243 -5.37 5.07 3.44
N ALA A 244 -5.23 5.86 4.49
CA ALA A 244 -6.24 5.96 5.53
C ALA A 244 -6.66 7.43 5.73
N THR A 245 -7.97 7.64 5.86
CA THR A 245 -8.55 8.84 6.42
C THR A 245 -8.72 8.64 7.95
N GLU A 246 -9.37 9.56 8.62
CA GLU A 246 -9.68 9.42 10.04
C GLU A 246 -10.61 8.22 10.33
N LYS A 247 -11.39 7.76 9.34
CA LYS A 247 -12.42 6.74 9.54
C LYS A 247 -12.14 5.42 8.86
N TYR A 248 -11.56 5.45 7.68
CA TYR A 248 -11.52 4.31 6.77
C TYR A 248 -10.13 4.06 6.23
N VAL A 249 -9.88 2.80 5.89
CA VAL A 249 -8.74 2.43 5.04
C VAL A 249 -9.23 2.22 3.62
N TYR A 250 -8.49 2.73 2.66
CA TYR A 250 -8.73 2.52 1.23
C TYR A 250 -7.64 1.62 0.66
N VAL A 251 -8.04 0.65 -0.14
CA VAL A 251 -7.14 -0.20 -0.95
C VAL A 251 -7.56 -0.06 -2.41
N CYS A 252 -6.62 0.32 -3.24
CA CYS A 252 -6.87 0.74 -4.61
C CYS A 252 -6.04 -0.07 -5.59
N GLY A 253 -6.62 -0.44 -6.73
CA GLY A 253 -5.92 -1.04 -7.85
C GLY A 253 -5.10 -2.29 -7.51
N GLY A 254 -3.92 -2.37 -8.11
CA GLY A 254 -3.00 -3.49 -8.00
C GLY A 254 -3.07 -4.43 -9.18
N PHE A 255 -2.37 -5.54 -9.08
CA PHE A 255 -2.28 -6.55 -10.11
C PHE A 255 -2.80 -7.90 -9.60
N HIS A 256 -3.74 -8.48 -10.32
CA HIS A 256 -4.19 -9.84 -10.10
C HIS A 256 -3.36 -10.81 -10.92
N TYR A 257 -2.64 -11.70 -10.26
CA TYR A 257 -1.94 -12.80 -10.88
C TYR A 257 -2.63 -14.12 -10.51
N GLY A 258 -3.32 -14.71 -11.46
CA GLY A 258 -4.11 -15.93 -11.24
C GLY A 258 -3.35 -17.24 -11.45
N GLY A 259 -2.00 -17.19 -11.54
CA GLY A 259 -1.13 -18.35 -11.75
C GLY A 259 -0.59 -18.47 -13.19
N VAL A 260 0.22 -19.49 -13.42
CA VAL A 260 1.01 -19.66 -14.67
C VAL A 260 0.18 -19.85 -15.96
N ASN A 261 -1.11 -20.18 -15.84
CA ASN A 261 -1.98 -20.44 -16.98
C ASN A 261 -3.04 -19.36 -17.20
N THR A 262 -2.94 -18.21 -16.53
CA THR A 262 -3.91 -17.12 -16.65
C THR A 262 -3.20 -15.82 -17.03
N THR A 263 -3.87 -15.00 -17.84
CA THR A 263 -3.45 -13.61 -18.04
C THR A 263 -3.68 -12.84 -16.76
N GLY A 264 -2.69 -12.05 -16.32
CA GLY A 264 -2.86 -11.12 -15.22
C GLY A 264 -3.84 -10.00 -15.58
N GLU A 265 -4.35 -9.33 -14.57
CA GLU A 265 -5.31 -8.22 -14.69
C GLU A 265 -4.85 -7.05 -13.82
N VAL A 266 -4.73 -5.87 -14.41
CA VAL A 266 -4.50 -4.63 -13.65
C VAL A 266 -5.84 -4.12 -13.16
N LEU A 267 -5.98 -3.94 -11.86
CA LEU A 267 -7.26 -3.65 -11.22
C LEU A 267 -7.54 -2.15 -11.19
N GLN A 268 -8.83 -1.82 -11.28
CA GLN A 268 -9.33 -0.43 -11.30
C GLN A 268 -10.15 -0.07 -10.06
N ASP A 269 -10.52 -1.07 -9.24
CA ASP A 269 -11.45 -0.86 -8.15
C ASP A 269 -10.81 -0.15 -6.95
N ILE A 270 -11.60 0.67 -6.31
CA ILE A 270 -11.31 1.30 -5.02
C ILE A 270 -12.20 0.63 -3.99
N ARG A 271 -11.60 0.07 -2.94
CA ARG A 271 -12.27 -0.58 -1.82
C ARG A 271 -12.05 0.22 -0.54
N ARG A 272 -13.07 0.28 0.31
CA ARG A 272 -13.03 0.96 1.60
C ARG A 272 -13.27 -0.05 2.71
N TYR A 273 -12.38 -0.08 3.68
CA TYR A 273 -12.48 -0.89 4.89
C TYR A 273 -12.89 -0.03 6.07
N ASN A 274 -13.87 -0.50 6.83
CA ASN A 274 -14.27 0.11 8.09
C ASN A 274 -13.70 -0.70 9.27
N PRO A 275 -12.71 -0.15 10.01
CA PRO A 275 -12.09 -0.84 11.14
C PRO A 275 -13.05 -1.13 12.30
N GLN A 276 -14.15 -0.37 12.44
CA GLN A 276 -15.10 -0.54 13.53
C GLN A 276 -16.06 -1.71 13.31
N THR A 277 -16.39 -2.01 12.05
CA THR A 277 -17.34 -3.07 11.69
C THR A 277 -16.68 -4.27 11.04
N ASP A 278 -15.35 -4.24 10.84
CA ASP A 278 -14.59 -5.26 10.12
C ASP A 278 -15.23 -5.62 8.78
N SER A 279 -15.54 -4.60 7.98
CA SER A 279 -16.27 -4.79 6.72
C SER A 279 -15.73 -3.91 5.59
N TRP A 280 -15.90 -4.39 4.37
CA TRP A 280 -15.47 -3.73 3.13
C TRP A 280 -16.65 -3.25 2.32
N GLU A 281 -16.46 -2.10 1.66
CA GLU A 281 -17.39 -1.54 0.70
C GLU A 281 -16.67 -1.24 -0.63
N TYR A 282 -17.41 -1.35 -1.72
CA TYR A 282 -16.99 -0.84 -3.02
C TYR A 282 -17.21 0.68 -3.05
N VAL A 283 -16.23 1.44 -3.52
CA VAL A 283 -16.29 2.90 -3.59
C VAL A 283 -16.48 3.38 -5.01
N ALA A 284 -15.53 3.06 -5.89
CA ALA A 284 -15.52 3.56 -7.26
C ALA A 284 -14.58 2.72 -8.15
N ILE A 285 -14.58 3.09 -9.43
CA ILE A 285 -13.64 2.62 -10.45
C ILE A 285 -12.73 3.79 -10.86
N MET A 286 -11.43 3.54 -10.92
CA MET A 286 -10.46 4.49 -11.49
C MET A 286 -10.59 4.55 -13.03
N PRO A 287 -10.22 5.67 -13.68
CA PRO A 287 -10.24 5.78 -15.13
C PRO A 287 -9.39 4.72 -15.86
N ASN A 288 -8.29 4.31 -15.24
CA ASN A 288 -7.40 3.23 -15.71
C ASN A 288 -7.08 2.29 -14.55
N GLY A 289 -6.77 1.03 -14.85
CA GLY A 289 -6.12 0.14 -13.91
C GLY A 289 -4.72 0.66 -13.56
N LEU A 290 -4.34 0.56 -12.29
CA LEU A 290 -3.03 1.01 -11.82
C LEU A 290 -2.38 -0.06 -10.95
N LEU A 291 -1.06 -0.27 -11.18
CA LEU A 291 -0.18 -1.07 -10.32
C LEU A 291 1.08 -0.28 -10.01
N ASN A 292 1.80 -0.63 -8.95
CA ASN A 292 3.02 0.09 -8.53
C ASN A 292 2.79 1.61 -8.41
N HIS A 293 1.59 1.98 -8.05
CA HIS A 293 1.09 3.34 -7.96
C HIS A 293 1.12 3.85 -6.52
N ILE A 294 0.80 5.12 -6.33
CA ILE A 294 0.72 5.73 -5.00
C ILE A 294 -0.74 5.93 -4.59
N CYS A 295 -0.97 5.88 -3.28
CA CYS A 295 -2.21 6.30 -2.65
C CYS A 295 -1.87 7.01 -1.33
N PHE A 296 -2.48 8.16 -1.08
CA PHE A 296 -2.33 8.91 0.16
C PHE A 296 -3.62 9.66 0.48
N ALA A 297 -3.79 10.05 1.74
CA ALA A 297 -4.93 10.85 2.17
C ALA A 297 -4.47 12.18 2.79
N LEU A 298 -5.20 13.25 2.49
CA LEU A 298 -5.06 14.59 3.09
C LEU A 298 -6.44 15.05 3.58
N GLY A 299 -6.63 14.98 4.87
CA GLY A 299 -7.96 15.16 5.47
C GLY A 299 -8.96 14.13 4.97
N LYS A 300 -10.04 14.59 4.33
CA LYS A 300 -11.08 13.72 3.74
C LYS A 300 -10.84 13.36 2.27
N ARG A 301 -9.78 13.87 1.66
CA ARG A 301 -9.44 13.58 0.27
C ARG A 301 -8.49 12.41 0.19
N VAL A 302 -8.83 11.43 -0.64
CA VAL A 302 -7.98 10.29 -0.98
C VAL A 302 -7.47 10.49 -2.39
N TYR A 303 -6.14 10.47 -2.53
CA TYR A 303 -5.42 10.70 -3.78
C TYR A 303 -4.84 9.39 -4.29
N ILE A 304 -4.95 9.15 -5.60
CA ILE A 304 -4.49 7.92 -6.27
C ILE A 304 -3.89 8.30 -7.61
N GLY A 305 -2.73 7.78 -7.94
CA GLY A 305 -2.14 8.05 -9.23
C GLY A 305 -0.72 7.55 -9.39
N LEU A 306 -0.03 8.04 -10.43
CA LEU A 306 1.26 7.54 -10.85
C LEU A 306 1.23 6.03 -11.14
N GLY A 307 2.39 5.35 -11.05
CA GLY A 307 2.43 3.91 -11.28
C GLY A 307 2.40 3.52 -12.75
N GLU A 308 1.85 2.37 -13.04
CA GLU A 308 1.73 1.83 -14.40
C GLU A 308 0.29 1.46 -14.70
N THR A 309 -0.10 1.68 -15.96
CA THR A 309 -1.40 1.28 -16.50
C THR A 309 -1.38 -0.17 -17.00
N GLU A 310 -2.55 -0.66 -17.42
CA GLU A 310 -2.71 -1.97 -18.04
C GLU A 310 -1.85 -2.18 -19.31
N ASP A 311 -1.45 -1.10 -19.98
CA ASP A 311 -0.51 -1.12 -21.12
C ASP A 311 0.97 -1.12 -20.69
N TRP A 312 1.25 -1.25 -19.39
CA TRP A 312 2.59 -1.15 -18.80
C TRP A 312 3.29 0.19 -19.06
N LYS A 313 2.52 1.24 -19.26
CA LYS A 313 3.03 2.61 -19.41
C LYS A 313 3.06 3.31 -18.08
N VAL A 314 4.14 4.01 -17.82
CA VAL A 314 4.26 4.85 -16.63
C VAL A 314 3.27 6.01 -16.73
N ASN A 315 2.46 6.16 -15.70
CA ASN A 315 1.41 7.14 -15.58
C ASN A 315 1.90 8.40 -14.84
N ASP A 316 1.46 9.57 -15.28
CA ASP A 316 1.73 10.87 -14.66
C ASP A 316 0.52 11.46 -13.93
N LYS A 317 -0.65 10.86 -14.11
CA LYS A 317 -1.91 11.35 -13.60
C LYS A 317 -2.04 11.12 -12.11
N LEU A 318 -2.66 12.09 -11.45
CA LEU A 318 -3.10 12.03 -10.06
C LEU A 318 -4.58 12.37 -10.02
N TYR A 319 -5.34 11.61 -9.28
CA TYR A 319 -6.77 11.83 -9.06
C TYR A 319 -7.06 11.90 -7.57
N TYR A 320 -8.12 12.62 -7.19
CA TYR A 320 -8.64 12.52 -5.83
C TYR A 320 -10.17 12.36 -5.83
N PHE A 321 -10.68 11.88 -4.73
CA PHE A 321 -12.08 11.93 -4.36
C PHE A 321 -12.25 12.37 -2.91
N GLU A 322 -13.42 12.84 -2.56
CA GLU A 322 -13.77 13.17 -1.17
C GLU A 322 -14.54 12.02 -0.51
N GLU A 323 -14.21 11.72 0.77
CA GLU A 323 -14.88 10.72 1.60
C GLU A 323 -16.32 11.14 1.91
#